data_56c9689b40222bccd222ed0a7918a273
#
_entry.id   56c9689b40222bccd222ed0a7918a273
#
_cell.length_a   1.000
_cell.length_b   1.000
_cell.length_c   1.000
_cell.angle_alpha   90.00
_cell.angle_beta   90.00
_cell.angle_gamma   90.00
#
_symmetry.space_group_name_H-M   'P 1'
#
loop_
_entity.id
_entity.type
_entity.pdbx_description
1 polymer ?
#
loop_
_entity_poly.entity_id
_entity_poly.type
_entity_poly.pdbx_seq_one_letter_code
_entity_poly.pdbx_strand_id
1 'polypeptide(L)'
;ITENPNILFNPEKIGINKSLLLALMMGMFVFTLLFLWLALKFVQKKPLSSIITGFEKIRWKRYFFSFGIWAVLILLLTLVSYLTSPEEIELRFDAGNFAILLVVAIIFIPIQTATEELIFRGYLMQGFGLAFKNGIAPLIITSVLFGLMHASNPEAKAHGLLIMMPYYIFFGAFLGVLTLLDEGAELAMGIHCANNLMSSLLVCSKNSVLQTDAIFYTSTENPGGEFITWIVMASICFFILFKKYKLSNWKLLIR
;
A
#
# COMPACT_ATOMS: atom_id res chain seq x y z
N ILE A 1 -3.85 34.77 -1.06
CA ILE A 1 -2.71 33.91 -0.67
C ILE A 1 -3.21 32.50 -0.92
N THR A 2 -2.99 31.99 -2.12
CA THR A 2 -3.24 30.58 -2.43
C THR A 2 -2.06 29.80 -1.87
N GLU A 3 -2.16 29.35 -0.63
CA GLU A 3 -1.20 28.43 -0.05
C GLU A 3 -1.19 27.16 -0.93
N ASN A 4 -0.03 26.84 -1.45
CA ASN A 4 0.16 25.63 -2.26
C ASN A 4 -0.13 24.42 -1.36
N PRO A 5 -1.20 23.64 -1.60
CA PRO A 5 -1.62 22.56 -0.70
C PRO A 5 -0.59 21.43 -0.58
N ASN A 6 0.47 21.45 -1.38
CA ASN A 6 1.56 20.46 -1.34
C ASN A 6 2.69 20.82 -0.35
N ILE A 7 2.57 21.92 0.40
CA ILE A 7 3.59 22.35 1.38
C ILE A 7 3.82 21.23 2.41
N LEU A 8 2.76 20.60 2.92
CA LEU A 8 2.84 19.55 3.95
C LEU A 8 3.56 18.28 3.52
N PHE A 9 3.72 18.04 2.21
CA PHE A 9 4.42 16.88 1.68
C PHE A 9 5.84 17.22 1.19
N ASN A 10 6.28 18.47 1.33
CA ASN A 10 7.58 18.91 0.86
C ASN A 10 8.50 19.25 2.07
N PRO A 11 9.45 18.37 2.41
CA PRO A 11 10.32 18.54 3.57
C PRO A 11 11.19 19.79 3.49
N GLU A 12 11.64 20.21 2.29
CA GLU A 12 12.45 21.40 2.09
C GLU A 12 11.68 22.68 2.41
N LYS A 13 10.38 22.72 2.07
CA LYS A 13 9.52 23.88 2.37
C LYS A 13 9.16 23.98 3.85
N ILE A 14 9.08 22.83 4.53
CA ILE A 14 8.81 22.78 5.98
C ILE A 14 10.10 23.00 6.78
N GLY A 15 11.27 22.78 6.17
CA GLY A 15 12.58 22.89 6.83
C GLY A 15 12.92 21.71 7.74
N ILE A 16 12.40 20.51 7.45
CA ILE A 16 12.70 19.29 8.22
C ILE A 16 13.32 18.22 7.32
N ASN A 17 14.03 17.27 7.96
CA ASN A 17 14.61 16.12 7.27
C ASN A 17 13.51 15.20 6.70
N LYS A 18 13.72 14.62 5.51
CA LYS A 18 12.78 13.73 4.81
C LYS A 18 12.36 12.53 5.65
N SER A 19 13.33 11.88 6.33
CA SER A 19 13.04 10.73 7.18
C SER A 19 12.24 11.11 8.44
N LEU A 20 12.46 12.32 8.98
CA LEU A 20 11.63 12.84 10.07
C LEU A 20 10.20 13.13 9.61
N LEU A 21 10.03 13.72 8.43
CA LEU A 21 8.69 13.92 7.84
C LEU A 21 7.98 12.58 7.63
N LEU A 22 8.68 11.59 7.07
CA LEU A 22 8.15 10.23 6.91
C LEU A 22 7.71 9.66 8.26
N ALA A 23 8.54 9.73 9.29
CA ALA A 23 8.21 9.23 10.63
C ALA A 23 6.98 9.93 11.22
N LEU A 24 6.85 11.25 11.05
CA LEU A 24 5.69 12.02 11.53
C LEU A 24 4.40 11.64 10.77
N MET A 25 4.46 11.56 9.44
CA MET A 25 3.30 11.16 8.62
C MET A 25 2.84 9.75 8.94
N MET A 26 3.78 8.81 9.01
CA MET A 26 3.48 7.40 9.30
C MET A 26 3.13 7.20 10.79
N GLY A 27 3.64 8.02 11.67
CA GLY A 27 3.35 8.00 13.11
C GLY A 27 1.86 8.15 13.43
N MET A 28 1.07 8.85 12.59
CA MET A 28 -0.38 8.93 12.73
C MET A 28 -1.04 7.53 12.74
N PHE A 29 -0.50 6.60 11.96
CA PHE A 29 -1.05 5.25 11.86
C PHE A 29 -0.84 4.42 13.13
N VAL A 30 0.17 4.73 13.95
CA VAL A 30 0.34 4.12 15.28
C VAL A 30 -0.86 4.44 16.17
N PHE A 31 -1.28 5.71 16.21
CA PHE A 31 -2.46 6.11 16.98
C PHE A 31 -3.74 5.52 16.38
N THR A 32 -3.88 5.53 15.05
CA THR A 32 -5.03 4.94 14.37
C THR A 32 -5.16 3.44 14.70
N LEU A 33 -4.06 2.69 14.65
CA LEU A 33 -4.02 1.28 15.02
C LEU A 33 -4.37 1.07 16.50
N LEU A 34 -3.83 1.92 17.37
CA LEU A 34 -4.15 1.89 18.79
C LEU A 34 -5.66 2.11 19.04
N PHE A 35 -6.25 3.13 18.42
CA PHE A 35 -7.68 3.39 18.57
C PHE A 35 -8.55 2.28 17.98
N LEU A 36 -8.15 1.73 16.83
CA LEU A 36 -8.83 0.56 16.24
C LEU A 36 -8.79 -0.64 17.21
N TRP A 37 -7.61 -0.92 17.79
CA TRP A 37 -7.47 -2.00 18.79
C TRP A 37 -8.32 -1.74 20.03
N LEU A 38 -8.33 -0.51 20.57
CA LEU A 38 -9.17 -0.13 21.71
C LEU A 38 -10.66 -0.31 21.40
N ALA A 39 -11.11 0.13 20.22
CA ALA A 39 -12.50 -0.02 19.79
C ALA A 39 -12.90 -1.51 19.68
N LEU A 40 -12.07 -2.33 19.06
CA LEU A 40 -12.31 -3.77 18.97
C LEU A 40 -12.36 -4.42 20.37
N LYS A 41 -11.39 -4.12 21.23
CA LYS A 41 -11.26 -4.72 22.55
C LYS A 41 -12.37 -4.32 23.51
N PHE A 42 -12.68 -3.03 23.61
CA PHE A 42 -13.58 -2.51 24.64
C PHE A 42 -15.02 -2.34 24.16
N VAL A 43 -15.24 -1.99 22.90
CA VAL A 43 -16.60 -1.78 22.35
C VAL A 43 -17.14 -3.09 21.76
N GLN A 44 -16.37 -3.73 20.87
CA GLN A 44 -16.83 -4.95 20.19
C GLN A 44 -16.51 -6.25 20.95
N LYS A 45 -15.61 -6.18 21.94
CA LYS A 45 -15.14 -7.33 22.73
C LYS A 45 -14.53 -8.45 21.87
N LYS A 46 -13.82 -8.06 20.80
CA LYS A 46 -13.17 -8.97 19.85
C LYS A 46 -11.65 -8.77 19.85
N PRO A 47 -10.87 -9.83 19.63
CA PRO A 47 -9.42 -9.69 19.43
C PRO A 47 -9.10 -9.06 18.08
N LEU A 48 -7.94 -8.38 17.97
CA LEU A 48 -7.49 -7.78 16.72
C LEU A 48 -7.36 -8.82 15.59
N SER A 49 -6.99 -10.06 15.92
CA SER A 49 -6.89 -11.15 14.94
C SER A 49 -8.21 -11.44 14.22
N SER A 50 -9.37 -11.12 14.81
CA SER A 50 -10.68 -11.34 14.18
C SER A 50 -10.92 -10.51 12.92
N ILE A 51 -10.17 -9.45 12.72
CA ILE A 51 -10.20 -8.63 11.50
C ILE A 51 -8.99 -8.85 10.59
N ILE A 52 -8.04 -9.73 11.00
CA ILE A 52 -6.90 -10.11 10.16
C ILE A 52 -7.21 -11.38 9.38
N THR A 53 -7.78 -12.37 10.05
CA THR A 53 -7.92 -13.72 9.47
C THR A 53 -9.20 -14.40 9.93
N GLY A 54 -9.78 -15.21 9.05
CA GLY A 54 -10.89 -16.13 9.38
C GLY A 54 -10.41 -17.43 10.07
N PHE A 55 -9.12 -17.58 10.35
CA PHE A 55 -8.51 -18.77 10.94
C PHE A 55 -8.11 -18.52 12.40
N GLU A 56 -7.84 -19.59 13.13
CA GLU A 56 -7.45 -19.49 14.56
C GLU A 56 -6.15 -18.71 14.79
N LYS A 57 -5.22 -18.75 13.81
CA LYS A 57 -3.90 -18.11 13.93
C LYS A 57 -3.57 -17.33 12.66
N ILE A 58 -2.90 -16.19 12.84
CA ILE A 58 -2.38 -15.38 11.75
C ILE A 58 -1.36 -16.20 10.96
N ARG A 59 -1.51 -16.24 9.65
CA ARG A 59 -0.71 -17.06 8.74
C ARG A 59 0.50 -16.27 8.21
N TRP A 60 1.45 -15.99 9.08
CA TRP A 60 2.66 -15.19 8.78
C TRP A 60 3.42 -15.65 7.54
N LYS A 61 3.41 -16.97 7.24
CA LYS A 61 4.01 -17.52 6.01
C LYS A 61 3.36 -16.94 4.75
N ARG A 62 2.09 -16.61 4.77
CA ARG A 62 1.39 -15.97 3.65
C ARG A 62 1.81 -14.51 3.51
N TYR A 63 1.87 -13.79 4.61
CA TYR A 63 2.35 -12.41 4.64
C TYR A 63 3.76 -12.29 4.05
N PHE A 64 4.73 -13.03 4.58
CA PHE A 64 6.11 -12.93 4.10
C PHE A 64 6.30 -13.47 2.69
N PHE A 65 5.53 -14.46 2.27
CA PHE A 65 5.61 -14.99 0.91
C PHE A 65 5.07 -13.98 -0.11
N SER A 66 3.91 -13.37 0.14
CA SER A 66 3.35 -12.33 -0.74
C SER A 66 4.19 -11.07 -0.75
N PHE A 67 4.73 -10.66 0.41
CA PHE A 67 5.73 -9.59 0.51
C PHE A 67 6.94 -9.88 -0.38
N GLY A 68 7.53 -11.06 -0.27
CA GLY A 68 8.72 -11.44 -1.04
C GLY A 68 8.48 -11.43 -2.56
N ILE A 69 7.35 -11.98 -3.03
CA ILE A 69 7.02 -11.93 -4.46
C ILE A 69 6.91 -10.49 -4.94
N TRP A 70 6.14 -9.66 -4.24
CA TRP A 70 5.92 -8.28 -4.67
C TRP A 70 7.21 -7.46 -4.62
N ALA A 71 8.03 -7.64 -3.58
CA ALA A 71 9.33 -7.00 -3.47
C ALA A 71 10.28 -7.40 -4.62
N VAL A 72 10.32 -8.69 -4.98
CA VAL A 72 11.14 -9.17 -6.12
C VAL A 72 10.64 -8.56 -7.44
N LEU A 73 9.33 -8.47 -7.65
CA LEU A 73 8.78 -7.85 -8.86
C LEU A 73 9.15 -6.37 -8.97
N ILE A 74 9.08 -5.60 -7.88
CA ILE A 74 9.51 -4.19 -7.87
C ILE A 74 11.03 -4.08 -8.12
N LEU A 75 11.85 -4.92 -7.47
CA LEU A 75 13.30 -4.92 -7.69
C LEU A 75 13.65 -5.21 -9.15
N LEU A 76 13.02 -6.21 -9.76
CA LEU A 76 13.23 -6.54 -11.17
C LEU A 76 12.79 -5.38 -12.08
N LEU A 77 11.65 -4.77 -11.80
CA LEU A 77 11.18 -3.61 -12.56
C LEU A 77 12.17 -2.44 -12.45
N THR A 78 12.62 -2.10 -11.24
CA THR A 78 13.60 -1.02 -11.02
C THR A 78 14.92 -1.32 -11.76
N LEU A 79 15.37 -2.57 -11.70
CA LEU A 79 16.58 -2.98 -12.43
C LEU A 79 16.41 -2.86 -13.94
N VAL A 80 15.29 -3.33 -14.49
CA VAL A 80 14.98 -3.21 -15.92
C VAL A 80 14.95 -1.74 -16.32
N SER A 81 14.23 -0.88 -15.59
CA SER A 81 14.18 0.55 -15.89
C SER A 81 15.56 1.20 -15.84
N TYR A 82 16.38 0.88 -14.85
CA TYR A 82 17.76 1.38 -14.76
C TYR A 82 18.64 0.96 -15.94
N LEU A 83 18.46 -0.26 -16.47
CA LEU A 83 19.24 -0.78 -17.59
C LEU A 83 18.75 -0.30 -18.96
N THR A 84 17.44 -0.04 -19.10
CA THR A 84 16.83 0.31 -20.40
C THR A 84 16.70 1.82 -20.61
N SER A 85 16.58 2.59 -19.54
CA SER A 85 16.35 4.05 -19.58
C SER A 85 17.18 4.75 -18.47
N PRO A 86 18.52 4.60 -18.51
CA PRO A 86 19.39 5.16 -17.47
C PRO A 86 19.33 6.70 -17.38
N GLU A 87 18.92 7.37 -18.44
CA GLU A 87 18.72 8.82 -18.48
C GLU A 87 17.49 9.29 -17.68
N GLU A 88 16.54 8.41 -17.41
CA GLU A 88 15.34 8.72 -16.64
C GLU A 88 15.50 8.45 -15.14
N ILE A 89 16.50 7.65 -14.74
CA ILE A 89 16.72 7.21 -13.38
C ILE A 89 18.13 7.59 -12.92
N GLU A 90 18.20 8.55 -12.02
CA GLU A 90 19.45 9.05 -11.44
C GLU A 90 19.79 8.32 -10.14
N LEU A 91 21.01 7.82 -10.00
CA LEU A 91 21.51 7.28 -8.73
C LEU A 91 21.84 8.45 -7.79
N ARG A 92 21.09 8.56 -6.67
CA ARG A 92 21.26 9.61 -5.64
C ARG A 92 21.53 8.99 -4.25
N PHE A 93 22.27 7.92 -4.20
CA PHE A 93 22.53 7.20 -2.96
C PHE A 93 23.45 7.97 -2.02
N ASP A 94 22.93 8.31 -0.83
CA ASP A 94 23.69 8.78 0.33
C ASP A 94 23.55 7.77 1.47
N ALA A 95 24.64 7.12 1.85
CA ALA A 95 24.62 6.01 2.80
C ALA A 95 24.11 6.41 4.20
N GLY A 96 24.41 7.65 4.65
CA GLY A 96 23.99 8.15 5.95
C GLY A 96 22.48 8.39 6.00
N ASN A 97 21.96 9.16 5.06
CA ASN A 97 20.52 9.44 4.96
C ASN A 97 19.71 8.18 4.65
N PHE A 98 20.24 7.29 3.80
CA PHE A 98 19.59 6.00 3.50
C PHE A 98 19.53 5.08 4.72
N ALA A 99 20.56 5.04 5.57
CA ALA A 99 20.52 4.23 6.79
C ALA A 99 19.42 4.71 7.75
N ILE A 100 19.25 6.03 7.89
CA ILE A 100 18.15 6.61 8.68
C ILE A 100 16.79 6.27 8.04
N LEU A 101 16.65 6.47 6.73
CA LEU A 101 15.45 6.10 5.99
C LEU A 101 15.09 4.63 6.19
N LEU A 102 16.06 3.73 6.08
CA LEU A 102 15.87 2.29 6.21
C LEU A 102 15.27 1.93 7.59
N VAL A 103 15.83 2.50 8.67
CA VAL A 103 15.31 2.27 10.02
C VAL A 103 13.88 2.79 10.17
N VAL A 104 13.62 4.03 9.74
CA VAL A 104 12.30 4.64 9.82
C VAL A 104 11.28 3.86 8.96
N ALA A 105 11.63 3.51 7.74
CA ALA A 105 10.75 2.81 6.82
C ALA A 105 10.38 1.39 7.33
N ILE A 106 11.35 0.62 7.82
CA ILE A 106 11.12 -0.73 8.37
C ILE A 106 10.21 -0.70 9.61
N ILE A 107 10.27 0.36 10.41
CA ILE A 107 9.43 0.48 11.61
C ILE A 107 8.01 0.96 11.24
N PHE A 108 7.90 2.02 10.47
CA PHE A 108 6.63 2.73 10.32
C PHE A 108 5.79 2.27 9.13
N ILE A 109 6.38 1.87 8.01
CA ILE A 109 5.62 1.46 6.83
C ILE A 109 4.82 0.17 7.07
N PRO A 110 5.35 -0.88 7.73
CA PRO A 110 4.53 -2.03 8.09
C PRO A 110 3.34 -1.69 9.00
N ILE A 111 3.49 -0.73 9.90
CA ILE A 111 2.40 -0.27 10.77
C ILE A 111 1.33 0.48 9.96
N GLN A 112 1.77 1.39 9.09
CA GLN A 112 0.88 2.14 8.20
C GLN A 112 0.07 1.20 7.31
N THR A 113 0.72 0.34 6.53
CA THR A 113 0.05 -0.56 5.59
C THR A 113 -0.85 -1.58 6.30
N ALA A 114 -0.39 -2.13 7.44
CA ALA A 114 -1.23 -3.00 8.25
C ALA A 114 -2.48 -2.26 8.74
N THR A 115 -2.36 -1.03 9.22
CA THR A 115 -3.50 -0.25 9.70
C THR A 115 -4.53 -0.02 8.60
N GLU A 116 -4.08 0.33 7.40
CA GLU A 116 -4.99 0.50 6.26
C GLU A 116 -5.68 -0.81 5.87
N GLU A 117 -4.94 -1.92 5.77
CA GLU A 117 -5.56 -3.20 5.47
C GLU A 117 -6.54 -3.66 6.55
N LEU A 118 -6.23 -3.42 7.83
CA LEU A 118 -7.13 -3.74 8.92
C LEU A 118 -8.41 -2.90 8.89
N ILE A 119 -8.33 -1.64 8.49
CA ILE A 119 -9.51 -0.79 8.34
C ILE A 119 -10.34 -1.23 7.12
N PHE A 120 -9.72 -1.32 5.94
CA PHE A 120 -10.46 -1.54 4.70
C PHE A 120 -10.86 -2.99 4.49
N ARG A 121 -9.93 -3.95 4.62
CA ARG A 121 -10.17 -5.38 4.35
C ARG A 121 -10.61 -6.13 5.59
N GLY A 122 -10.12 -5.70 6.75
CA GLY A 122 -10.50 -6.28 8.02
C GLY A 122 -11.87 -5.78 8.51
N TYR A 123 -11.98 -4.50 8.80
CA TYR A 123 -13.14 -3.95 9.51
C TYR A 123 -14.29 -3.57 8.58
N LEU A 124 -14.04 -2.69 7.60
CA LEU A 124 -15.08 -2.17 6.72
C LEU A 124 -15.65 -3.24 5.80
N MET A 125 -14.79 -4.06 5.19
CA MET A 125 -15.24 -5.14 4.30
C MET A 125 -16.11 -6.15 5.02
N GLN A 126 -15.76 -6.53 6.26
CA GLN A 126 -16.61 -7.41 7.07
C GLN A 126 -17.95 -6.72 7.45
N GLY A 127 -17.89 -5.45 7.87
CA GLY A 127 -19.10 -4.68 8.23
C GLY A 127 -20.07 -4.55 7.05
N PHE A 128 -19.57 -4.16 5.88
CA PHE A 128 -20.39 -4.10 4.66
C PHE A 128 -20.85 -5.49 4.18
N GLY A 129 -20.03 -6.53 4.35
CA GLY A 129 -20.41 -7.90 4.05
C GLY A 129 -21.64 -8.36 4.85
N LEU A 130 -21.69 -8.02 6.13
CA LEU A 130 -22.85 -8.29 6.97
C LEU A 130 -24.10 -7.48 6.52
N ALA A 131 -23.91 -6.22 6.14
CA ALA A 131 -25.00 -5.35 5.73
C ALA A 131 -25.61 -5.75 4.36
N PHE A 132 -24.73 -6.00 3.38
CA PHE A 132 -25.16 -6.31 1.99
C PHE A 132 -25.35 -7.79 1.71
N LYS A 133 -24.88 -8.66 2.60
CA LYS A 133 -24.96 -10.13 2.48
C LYS A 133 -24.36 -10.69 1.17
N ASN A 134 -23.34 -10.04 0.67
CA ASN A 134 -22.53 -10.49 -0.48
C ASN A 134 -21.11 -9.91 -0.39
N GLY A 135 -20.16 -10.44 -1.18
CA GLY A 135 -18.78 -9.99 -1.20
C GLY A 135 -18.48 -8.88 -2.21
N ILE A 136 -19.30 -8.74 -3.27
CA ILE A 136 -19.05 -7.77 -4.35
C ILE A 136 -19.27 -6.33 -3.86
N ALA A 137 -20.40 -6.07 -3.17
CA ALA A 137 -20.68 -4.72 -2.68
C ALA A 137 -19.61 -4.20 -1.72
N PRO A 138 -19.19 -4.94 -0.65
CA PRO A 138 -18.09 -4.51 0.21
C PRO A 138 -16.77 -4.36 -0.55
N LEU A 139 -16.47 -5.24 -1.51
CA LEU A 139 -15.26 -5.12 -2.34
C LEU A 139 -15.25 -3.79 -3.10
N ILE A 140 -16.31 -3.46 -3.82
CA ILE A 140 -16.41 -2.22 -4.59
C ILE A 140 -16.35 -1.00 -3.66
N ILE A 141 -17.17 -0.98 -2.60
CA ILE A 141 -17.23 0.15 -1.67
C ILE A 141 -15.87 0.42 -1.02
N THR A 142 -15.22 -0.62 -0.49
CA THR A 142 -13.93 -0.44 0.19
C THR A 142 -12.80 -0.08 -0.77
N SER A 143 -12.85 -0.56 -2.02
CA SER A 143 -11.88 -0.19 -3.06
C SER A 143 -12.03 1.27 -3.48
N VAL A 144 -13.26 1.74 -3.67
CA VAL A 144 -13.54 3.14 -4.00
C VAL A 144 -13.14 4.05 -2.84
N LEU A 145 -13.50 3.71 -1.61
CA LEU A 145 -13.11 4.47 -0.42
C LEU A 145 -11.59 4.53 -0.26
N PHE A 146 -10.89 3.41 -0.52
CA PHE A 146 -9.43 3.37 -0.53
C PHE A 146 -8.85 4.32 -1.57
N GLY A 147 -9.36 4.32 -2.79
CA GLY A 147 -8.95 5.28 -3.82
C GLY A 147 -9.20 6.72 -3.40
N LEU A 148 -10.39 7.03 -2.89
CA LEU A 148 -10.76 8.39 -2.48
C LEU A 148 -9.87 8.95 -1.37
N MET A 149 -9.36 8.13 -0.45
CA MET A 149 -8.39 8.57 0.56
C MET A 149 -7.10 9.13 -0.06
N HIS A 150 -6.72 8.66 -1.26
CA HIS A 150 -5.52 9.08 -1.97
C HIS A 150 -5.76 10.28 -2.92
N ALA A 151 -7.00 10.77 -3.02
CA ALA A 151 -7.33 11.88 -3.93
C ALA A 151 -6.59 13.19 -3.63
N SER A 152 -6.10 13.37 -2.40
CA SER A 152 -5.34 14.54 -1.98
C SER A 152 -3.83 14.39 -2.13
N ASN A 153 -3.33 13.23 -2.57
CA ASN A 153 -1.91 12.98 -2.74
C ASN A 153 -1.28 13.91 -3.80
N PRO A 154 0.00 14.26 -3.66
CA PRO A 154 0.70 15.10 -4.62
C PRO A 154 0.64 14.59 -6.06
N GLU A 155 0.85 13.29 -6.27
CA GLU A 155 0.76 12.64 -7.59
C GLU A 155 -0.65 12.73 -8.19
N ALA A 156 -1.70 12.64 -7.39
CA ALA A 156 -3.08 12.78 -7.85
C ALA A 156 -3.39 14.23 -8.29
N LYS A 157 -2.76 15.21 -7.64
CA LYS A 157 -2.84 16.62 -8.04
C LYS A 157 -2.01 16.93 -9.27
N ALA A 158 -0.82 16.31 -9.41
CA ALA A 158 0.09 16.53 -10.52
C ALA A 158 -0.43 15.94 -11.84
N HIS A 159 -0.95 14.71 -11.79
CA HIS A 159 -1.36 13.96 -12.99
C HIS A 159 -2.88 13.93 -13.22
N GLY A 160 -3.66 14.41 -12.26
CA GLY A 160 -5.11 14.47 -12.34
C GLY A 160 -5.82 13.22 -11.80
N LEU A 161 -7.00 13.46 -11.22
CA LEU A 161 -7.79 12.41 -10.57
C LEU A 161 -8.25 11.31 -11.55
N LEU A 162 -8.55 11.67 -12.80
CA LEU A 162 -9.00 10.69 -13.81
C LEU A 162 -7.95 9.63 -14.12
N ILE A 163 -6.67 9.97 -13.98
CA ILE A 163 -5.54 9.06 -14.24
C ILE A 163 -5.20 8.27 -12.96
N MET A 164 -5.12 8.96 -11.82
CA MET A 164 -4.64 8.34 -10.59
C MET A 164 -5.70 7.54 -9.83
N MET A 165 -6.97 7.94 -9.88
CA MET A 165 -8.03 7.21 -9.16
C MET A 165 -8.20 5.76 -9.63
N PRO A 166 -8.21 5.43 -10.93
CA PRO A 166 -8.21 4.03 -11.36
C PRO A 166 -7.08 3.22 -10.72
N TYR A 167 -5.85 3.74 -10.70
CA TYR A 167 -4.72 3.05 -10.09
C TYR A 167 -5.00 2.67 -8.61
N TYR A 168 -5.40 3.65 -7.77
CA TYR A 168 -5.68 3.40 -6.36
C TYR A 168 -6.89 2.49 -6.14
N ILE A 169 -7.96 2.66 -6.92
CA ILE A 169 -9.16 1.83 -6.81
C ILE A 169 -8.86 0.38 -7.21
N PHE A 170 -8.11 0.17 -8.31
CA PHE A 170 -7.73 -1.17 -8.75
C PHE A 170 -6.73 -1.83 -7.79
N PHE A 171 -5.79 -1.08 -7.22
CA PHE A 171 -4.93 -1.58 -6.15
C PHE A 171 -5.78 -2.03 -4.95
N GLY A 172 -6.73 -1.20 -4.54
CA GLY A 172 -7.70 -1.53 -3.52
C GLY A 172 -8.51 -2.79 -3.82
N ALA A 173 -9.01 -2.93 -5.04
CA ALA A 173 -9.77 -4.09 -5.50
C ALA A 173 -8.93 -5.37 -5.53
N PHE A 174 -7.69 -5.28 -6.01
CA PHE A 174 -6.76 -6.40 -6.04
C PHE A 174 -6.50 -6.98 -4.65
N LEU A 175 -6.19 -6.12 -3.67
CA LEU A 175 -5.99 -6.55 -2.28
C LEU A 175 -7.28 -7.10 -1.66
N GLY A 176 -8.43 -6.51 -1.99
CA GLY A 176 -9.74 -6.97 -1.52
C GLY A 176 -10.11 -8.35 -2.08
N VAL A 177 -9.87 -8.60 -3.37
CA VAL A 177 -10.10 -9.92 -4.00
C VAL A 177 -9.23 -10.98 -3.33
N LEU A 178 -7.93 -10.70 -3.11
CA LEU A 178 -7.05 -11.63 -2.41
C LEU A 178 -7.56 -11.93 -1.00
N THR A 179 -8.02 -10.91 -0.27
CA THR A 179 -8.55 -11.08 1.09
C THR A 179 -9.79 -11.96 1.10
N LEU A 180 -10.72 -11.78 0.16
CA LEU A 180 -11.92 -12.62 0.05
C LEU A 180 -11.59 -14.05 -0.33
N LEU A 181 -10.75 -14.25 -1.35
CA LEU A 181 -10.40 -15.59 -1.83
C LEU A 181 -9.56 -16.39 -0.84
N ASP A 182 -8.78 -15.71 -0.01
CA ASP A 182 -7.89 -16.32 1.00
C ASP A 182 -8.49 -16.36 2.41
N GLU A 183 -9.69 -15.77 2.59
CA GLU A 183 -10.38 -15.66 3.88
C GLU A 183 -9.52 -15.01 4.98
N GLY A 184 -8.69 -14.04 4.57
CA GLY A 184 -7.81 -13.31 5.48
C GLY A 184 -6.97 -12.26 4.75
N ALA A 185 -6.58 -11.24 5.48
CA ALA A 185 -5.86 -10.08 4.95
C ALA A 185 -4.34 -10.28 4.83
N GLU A 186 -3.78 -11.44 5.22
CA GLU A 186 -2.34 -11.64 5.31
C GLU A 186 -1.62 -11.47 3.97
N LEU A 187 -2.21 -11.97 2.86
CA LEU A 187 -1.64 -11.79 1.52
C LEU A 187 -1.67 -10.30 1.10
N ALA A 188 -2.78 -9.64 1.35
CA ALA A 188 -2.96 -8.21 1.06
C ALA A 188 -1.97 -7.36 1.86
N MET A 189 -1.86 -7.59 3.17
CA MET A 189 -0.92 -6.89 4.04
C MET A 189 0.53 -7.06 3.60
N GLY A 190 0.94 -8.27 3.16
CA GLY A 190 2.28 -8.53 2.66
C GLY A 190 2.58 -7.77 1.38
N ILE A 191 1.68 -7.79 0.40
CA ILE A 191 1.83 -7.06 -0.87
C ILE A 191 1.87 -5.56 -0.62
N HIS A 192 0.94 -5.03 0.17
CA HIS A 192 0.86 -3.60 0.45
C HIS A 192 2.12 -3.10 1.17
N CYS A 193 2.59 -3.86 2.16
CA CYS A 193 3.84 -3.53 2.86
C CYS A 193 5.04 -3.55 1.90
N ALA A 194 5.17 -4.56 1.06
CA ALA A 194 6.24 -4.62 0.06
C ALA A 194 6.15 -3.44 -0.93
N ASN A 195 4.93 -3.12 -1.40
CA ASN A 195 4.72 -1.99 -2.31
C ASN A 195 5.26 -0.69 -1.72
N ASN A 196 4.79 -0.30 -0.54
CA ASN A 196 5.15 0.99 0.05
C ASN A 196 6.61 1.01 0.54
N LEU A 197 7.09 -0.09 1.13
CA LEU A 197 8.47 -0.18 1.61
C LEU A 197 9.48 -0.13 0.46
N MET A 198 9.29 -0.96 -0.56
CA MET A 198 10.22 -1.01 -1.69
C MET A 198 10.19 0.28 -2.50
N SER A 199 9.01 0.86 -2.74
CA SER A 199 8.90 2.16 -3.43
C SER A 199 9.62 3.26 -2.66
N SER A 200 9.43 3.35 -1.33
CA SER A 200 10.08 4.39 -0.52
C SER A 200 11.60 4.24 -0.42
N LEU A 201 12.14 3.02 -0.56
CA LEU A 201 13.57 2.77 -0.48
C LEU A 201 14.27 2.84 -1.84
N LEU A 202 13.58 2.48 -2.92
CA LEU A 202 14.24 2.33 -4.23
C LEU A 202 14.16 3.58 -5.09
N VAL A 203 12.96 4.15 -5.27
CA VAL A 203 12.77 5.25 -6.23
C VAL A 203 11.90 6.35 -5.63
N CYS A 204 12.38 7.57 -5.66
CA CYS A 204 11.62 8.77 -5.32
C CYS A 204 11.46 9.65 -6.55
N SER A 205 10.30 10.28 -6.70
CA SER A 205 10.06 11.30 -7.75
C SER A 205 9.64 12.64 -7.13
N LYS A 206 9.56 13.66 -7.96
CA LYS A 206 9.16 15.01 -7.55
C LYS A 206 7.77 15.05 -6.91
N ASN A 207 6.85 14.21 -7.40
CA ASN A 207 5.45 14.21 -6.96
C ASN A 207 5.14 13.02 -6.03
N SER A 208 6.13 12.21 -5.64
CA SER A 208 5.90 11.13 -4.66
C SER A 208 5.34 11.67 -3.36
N VAL A 209 4.27 11.06 -2.85
CA VAL A 209 3.69 11.42 -1.55
C VAL A 209 4.69 11.22 -0.41
N LEU A 210 5.52 10.19 -0.52
CA LEU A 210 6.62 9.93 0.40
C LEU A 210 7.92 10.46 -0.22
N GLN A 211 8.31 11.68 0.18
CA GLN A 211 9.60 12.24 -0.20
C GLN A 211 10.70 11.61 0.66
N THR A 212 11.53 10.76 0.04
CA THR A 212 12.53 9.96 0.75
C THR A 212 13.93 10.15 0.16
N ASP A 213 14.95 9.74 0.92
CA ASP A 213 16.32 9.63 0.43
C ASP A 213 16.55 8.23 -0.16
N ALA A 214 15.69 7.87 -1.14
CA ALA A 214 15.74 6.62 -1.87
C ALA A 214 17.04 6.47 -2.66
N ILE A 215 17.34 5.24 -3.10
CA ILE A 215 18.56 4.93 -3.88
C ILE A 215 18.56 5.69 -5.22
N PHE A 216 17.41 5.74 -5.87
CA PHE A 216 17.25 6.38 -7.17
C PHE A 216 16.25 7.54 -7.10
N TYR A 217 16.44 8.48 -8.02
CA TYR A 217 15.49 9.56 -8.27
C TYR A 217 15.08 9.55 -9.73
N THR A 218 13.77 9.75 -10.00
CA THR A 218 13.28 9.98 -11.37
C THR A 218 12.67 11.35 -11.51
N SER A 219 12.99 12.02 -12.62
CA SER A 219 12.35 13.29 -13.03
C SER A 219 11.18 13.06 -13.98
N THR A 220 11.13 11.88 -14.60
CA THR A 220 10.08 11.47 -15.53
C THR A 220 9.04 10.65 -14.80
N GLU A 221 7.78 10.95 -15.02
CA GLU A 221 6.64 10.24 -14.46
C GLU A 221 5.67 9.91 -15.59
N ASN A 222 5.34 8.63 -15.74
CA ASN A 222 4.39 8.15 -16.75
C ASN A 222 3.29 7.30 -16.08
N PRO A 223 2.30 7.93 -15.41
CA PRO A 223 1.29 7.20 -14.64
C PRO A 223 0.50 6.18 -15.47
N GLY A 224 0.28 6.43 -16.76
CA GLY A 224 -0.39 5.49 -17.65
C GLY A 224 0.44 4.23 -17.90
N GLY A 225 1.73 4.38 -18.19
CA GLY A 225 2.65 3.27 -18.34
C GLY A 225 2.88 2.52 -17.03
N GLU A 226 2.99 3.25 -15.92
CA GLU A 226 3.12 2.68 -14.57
C GLU A 226 1.89 1.85 -14.19
N PHE A 227 0.69 2.31 -14.53
CA PHE A 227 -0.54 1.55 -14.28
C PHE A 227 -0.59 0.24 -15.09
N ILE A 228 -0.20 0.26 -16.37
CA ILE A 228 -0.12 -0.95 -17.20
C ILE A 228 0.90 -1.93 -16.61
N THR A 229 2.07 -1.45 -16.23
CA THR A 229 3.14 -2.25 -15.60
C THR A 229 2.64 -2.87 -14.28
N TRP A 230 1.92 -2.08 -13.48
CA TRP A 230 1.31 -2.57 -12.25
C TRP A 230 0.29 -3.69 -12.52
N ILE A 231 -0.56 -3.57 -13.56
CA ILE A 231 -1.52 -4.63 -13.95
C ILE A 231 -0.77 -5.93 -14.29
N VAL A 232 0.33 -5.85 -15.02
CA VAL A 232 1.15 -7.02 -15.35
C VAL A 232 1.72 -7.66 -14.08
N MET A 233 2.32 -6.86 -13.18
CA MET A 233 2.84 -7.33 -11.89
C MET A 233 1.75 -7.98 -11.03
N ALA A 234 0.59 -7.33 -10.91
CA ALA A 234 -0.56 -7.86 -10.16
C ALA A 234 -1.05 -9.19 -10.72
N SER A 235 -1.09 -9.32 -12.05
CA SER A 235 -1.49 -10.55 -12.74
C SER A 235 -0.50 -11.69 -12.47
N ILE A 236 0.80 -11.43 -12.55
CA ILE A 236 1.86 -12.40 -12.24
C ILE A 236 1.77 -12.83 -10.77
N CYS A 237 1.68 -11.87 -9.86
CA CYS A 237 1.56 -12.12 -8.42
C CYS A 237 0.31 -12.95 -8.11
N PHE A 238 -0.85 -12.54 -8.65
CA PHE A 238 -2.10 -13.27 -8.49
C PHE A 238 -1.99 -14.73 -8.94
N PHE A 239 -1.42 -14.97 -10.12
CA PHE A 239 -1.25 -16.32 -10.67
C PHE A 239 -0.38 -17.20 -9.77
N ILE A 240 0.75 -16.67 -9.25
CA ILE A 240 1.63 -17.39 -8.34
C ILE A 240 0.89 -17.73 -7.03
N LEU A 241 0.20 -16.75 -6.44
CA LEU A 241 -0.55 -16.93 -5.19
C LEU A 241 -1.72 -17.90 -5.38
N PHE A 242 -2.46 -17.75 -6.49
CA PHE A 242 -3.56 -18.64 -6.87
C PHE A 242 -3.12 -20.10 -6.95
N LYS A 243 -2.02 -20.38 -7.67
CA LYS A 243 -1.48 -21.74 -7.78
C LYS A 243 -0.97 -22.26 -6.45
N LYS A 244 -0.21 -21.43 -5.69
CA LYS A 244 0.40 -21.87 -4.44
C LYS A 244 -0.62 -22.18 -3.36
N TYR A 245 -1.62 -21.30 -3.19
CA TYR A 245 -2.57 -21.38 -2.10
C TYR A 245 -3.93 -21.93 -2.50
N LYS A 246 -4.10 -22.29 -3.79
CA LYS A 246 -5.35 -22.85 -4.35
C LYS A 246 -6.54 -21.95 -4.03
N LEU A 247 -6.40 -20.65 -4.26
CA LEU A 247 -7.42 -19.64 -3.97
C LEU A 247 -8.68 -19.97 -4.79
N SER A 248 -9.71 -20.51 -4.15
CA SER A 248 -10.87 -21.07 -4.86
C SER A 248 -12.22 -20.60 -4.32
N ASN A 249 -12.22 -19.73 -3.32
CA ASN A 249 -13.46 -19.35 -2.63
C ASN A 249 -14.26 -18.24 -3.37
N TRP A 250 -14.39 -18.39 -4.69
CA TRP A 250 -15.14 -17.46 -5.55
C TRP A 250 -16.61 -17.28 -5.13
N LYS A 251 -17.16 -18.25 -4.39
CA LYS A 251 -18.53 -18.17 -3.87
C LYS A 251 -18.70 -17.01 -2.88
N LEU A 252 -17.64 -16.59 -2.19
CA LEU A 252 -17.69 -15.45 -1.27
C LEU A 252 -17.88 -14.11 -1.99
N LEU A 253 -17.57 -14.03 -3.28
CA LEU A 253 -17.86 -12.83 -4.08
C LEU A 253 -19.35 -12.66 -4.34
N ILE A 254 -20.09 -13.78 -4.49
CA ILE A 254 -21.48 -13.77 -4.99
C ILE A 254 -22.51 -13.93 -3.85
N ARG A 255 -22.06 -14.44 -2.71
CA ARG A 255 -22.93 -14.67 -1.53
C ARG A 255 -22.92 -13.51 -0.60
#